data_413acb9d65c72150485941482026c514
#
_entry.id   413acb9d65c72150485941482026c514
#
_cell.length_a   1.000
_cell.length_b   1.000
_cell.length_c   1.000
_cell.angle_alpha   90.00
_cell.angle_beta   90.00
_cell.angle_gamma   90.00
#
_symmetry.space_group_name_H-M   'P 1'
#
loop_
_entity.id
_entity.type
_entity.pdbx_description
1 polymer ?
#
loop_
_entity_poly.entity_id
_entity_poly.type
_entity_poly.pdbx_seq_one_letter_code
_entity_poly.pdbx_strand_id
1 'polypeptide(L)'
;MNKATEMLSRWQRQRLDTVHANRTDYGHGPDSVTVLAYYWGADVEKPDTFFYRIESAFRETWLHCGMMKSVIVTDRPTKELLSFAQKFPCVEIQIEPSLIPGNLYTMSADCDGKFADRFSTDYLMVIQDDGFPLRSGLEEFLGKWDFIGPPYVRDKFFPRLIARMFNLWTANGGFSIRSKRMCDMAQKYWREIYHAYPDCHAVGEDAYYTETLLRRHREYRRTMKMADCRSAIRFAYDCVVEQPVKSLPFGFHRAETFVFFANRGWIQI
;
A
#
# COMPACT_ATOMS: atom_id res chain seq x y z
N MET A 1 -7.14 -3.14 20.56
CA MET A 1 -5.99 -2.63 19.75
C MET A 1 -4.73 -3.18 20.39
N ASN A 2 -3.76 -3.71 19.63
CA ASN A 2 -2.51 -4.21 20.21
C ASN A 2 -1.55 -3.04 20.51
N LYS A 3 -0.51 -3.29 21.35
CA LYS A 3 0.45 -2.26 21.78
C LYS A 3 1.18 -1.57 20.60
N ALA A 4 1.47 -2.30 19.54
CA ALA A 4 2.14 -1.75 18.37
C ALA A 4 1.24 -0.75 17.63
N THR A 5 -0.02 -1.10 17.42
CA THR A 5 -1.02 -0.22 16.81
C THR A 5 -1.26 1.03 17.67
N GLU A 6 -1.28 0.90 19.01
CA GLU A 6 -1.40 2.05 19.90
C GLU A 6 -0.22 3.01 19.79
N MET A 7 1.01 2.47 19.73
CA MET A 7 2.23 3.26 19.62
C MET A 7 2.28 4.02 18.29
N LEU A 8 2.00 3.34 17.18
CA LEU A 8 1.89 3.97 15.86
C LEU A 8 0.81 5.06 15.85
N SER A 9 -0.38 4.76 16.37
CA SER A 9 -1.50 5.71 16.43
C SER A 9 -1.18 6.96 17.24
N ARG A 10 -0.45 6.81 18.37
CA ARG A 10 0.01 7.93 19.19
C ARG A 10 1.01 8.79 18.42
N TRP A 11 1.98 8.19 17.77
CA TRP A 11 2.95 8.88 16.93
C TRP A 11 2.27 9.62 15.77
N GLN A 12 1.32 9.00 15.09
CA GLN A 12 0.56 9.63 14.00
C GLN A 12 -0.20 10.87 14.46
N ARG A 13 -0.88 10.82 15.62
CA ARG A 13 -1.54 12.01 16.21
C ARG A 13 -0.54 13.10 16.52
N GLN A 14 0.55 12.77 17.22
CA GLN A 14 1.59 13.74 17.53
C GLN A 14 2.14 14.41 16.26
N ARG A 15 2.37 13.66 15.20
CA ARG A 15 2.83 14.20 13.91
C ARG A 15 1.80 15.16 13.29
N LEU A 16 0.52 14.82 13.33
CA LEU A 16 -0.54 15.72 12.86
C LEU A 16 -0.57 17.01 13.65
N ASP A 17 -0.41 16.94 14.97
CA ASP A 17 -0.46 18.11 15.86
C ASP A 17 0.81 18.98 15.82
N THR A 18 1.95 18.42 15.41
CA THR A 18 3.24 19.13 15.41
C THR A 18 3.73 19.45 14.01
N VAL A 19 4.06 18.43 13.21
CA VAL A 19 4.71 18.58 11.90
C VAL A 19 3.70 19.03 10.84
N HIS A 20 2.47 18.58 10.96
CA HIS A 20 1.42 18.79 9.96
C HIS A 20 0.35 19.81 10.34
N ALA A 21 0.32 20.31 11.58
CA ALA A 21 -0.76 21.16 12.12
C ALA A 21 -1.17 22.30 11.18
N ASN A 22 -0.22 23.08 10.70
CA ASN A 22 -0.44 24.22 9.82
C ASN A 22 0.14 24.02 8.41
N ARG A 23 0.60 22.82 8.10
CA ARG A 23 1.25 22.57 6.81
C ARG A 23 0.21 22.23 5.76
N THR A 24 0.17 23.03 4.69
CA THR A 24 -0.70 22.83 3.52
C THR A 24 0.12 22.63 2.24
N ASP A 25 1.42 22.94 2.27
CA ASP A 25 2.34 22.76 1.16
C ASP A 25 3.42 21.73 1.54
N TYR A 26 3.54 20.72 0.70
CA TYR A 26 4.51 19.63 0.82
C TYR A 26 5.47 19.59 -0.39
N GLY A 27 5.44 20.64 -1.23
CA GLY A 27 6.15 20.62 -2.51
C GLY A 27 5.44 19.75 -3.56
N HIS A 28 5.93 19.79 -4.77
CA HIS A 28 5.38 19.01 -5.89
C HIS A 28 6.03 17.63 -5.96
N GLY A 29 5.23 16.59 -6.02
CA GLY A 29 5.67 15.21 -6.23
C GLY A 29 5.62 14.82 -7.71
N PRO A 30 6.03 13.58 -8.08
CA PRO A 30 6.05 13.14 -9.47
C PRO A 30 4.63 13.02 -10.06
N ASP A 31 4.40 13.66 -11.21
CA ASP A 31 3.14 13.59 -11.97
C ASP A 31 2.80 12.18 -12.46
N SER A 32 3.80 11.32 -12.54
CA SER A 32 3.67 9.93 -13.01
C SER A 32 3.09 8.98 -11.96
N VAL A 33 2.84 9.46 -10.72
CA VAL A 33 2.38 8.62 -9.61
C VAL A 33 1.05 9.11 -9.06
N THR A 34 0.11 8.19 -8.87
CA THR A 34 -1.08 8.38 -8.05
C THR A 34 -0.91 7.61 -6.73
N VAL A 35 -1.20 8.26 -5.61
CA VAL A 35 -1.28 7.59 -4.30
C VAL A 35 -2.72 7.14 -4.05
N LEU A 36 -2.92 5.90 -3.61
CA LEU A 36 -4.25 5.36 -3.32
C LEU A 36 -4.31 4.72 -1.94
N ALA A 37 -5.37 5.02 -1.21
CA ALA A 37 -5.75 4.31 0.01
C ALA A 37 -7.22 3.93 0.01
N TYR A 38 -7.55 2.87 0.75
CA TYR A 38 -8.92 2.52 1.09
C TYR A 38 -9.27 3.08 2.47
N TYR A 39 -10.47 3.61 2.58
CA TYR A 39 -11.03 4.09 3.83
C TYR A 39 -12.47 3.61 3.98
N TRP A 40 -12.77 2.95 5.08
CA TRP A 40 -14.15 2.54 5.41
C TRP A 40 -14.82 3.59 6.30
N GLY A 41 -15.71 4.39 5.69
CA GLY A 41 -16.45 5.43 6.40
C GLY A 41 -17.50 4.91 7.38
N ALA A 42 -17.75 3.59 7.35
CA ALA A 42 -18.76 2.92 8.16
C ALA A 42 -18.18 2.09 9.31
N ASP A 43 -16.93 2.31 9.71
CA ASP A 43 -16.47 1.65 10.94
C ASP A 43 -17.24 2.23 12.13
N VAL A 44 -18.30 1.49 12.48
CA VAL A 44 -19.47 1.94 13.23
C VAL A 44 -19.11 2.28 14.68
N GLU A 45 -18.00 1.77 15.19
CA GLU A 45 -17.69 1.95 16.62
C GLU A 45 -16.90 3.23 16.92
N LYS A 46 -16.09 3.73 15.99
CA LYS A 46 -15.33 5.02 16.16
C LYS A 46 -14.87 5.59 14.82
N PRO A 47 -15.73 6.18 13.98
CA PRO A 47 -15.35 6.70 12.66
C PRO A 47 -14.23 7.76 12.73
N ASP A 48 -14.23 8.61 13.75
CA ASP A 48 -13.27 9.71 13.90
C ASP A 48 -11.85 9.23 14.23
N THR A 49 -11.71 8.05 14.84
CA THR A 49 -10.38 7.55 15.24
C THR A 49 -9.60 6.94 14.09
N PHE A 50 -10.28 6.53 13.02
CA PHE A 50 -9.63 5.86 11.90
C PHE A 50 -9.16 6.84 10.83
N PHE A 51 -9.92 7.91 10.59
CA PHE A 51 -9.59 8.88 9.55
C PHE A 51 -8.25 9.56 9.78
N TYR A 52 -7.91 9.96 11.00
CA TYR A 52 -6.63 10.62 11.30
C TYR A 52 -5.41 9.74 10.93
N ARG A 53 -5.54 8.41 10.94
CA ARG A 53 -4.45 7.50 10.55
C ARG A 53 -4.21 7.52 9.05
N ILE A 54 -5.29 7.51 8.25
CA ILE A 54 -5.23 7.67 6.80
C ILE A 54 -4.73 9.08 6.43
N GLU A 55 -5.24 10.12 7.09
CA GLU A 55 -4.74 11.49 6.92
C GLU A 55 -3.23 11.56 7.20
N SER A 56 -2.78 10.96 8.30
CA SER A 56 -1.35 10.90 8.64
C SER A 56 -0.53 10.19 7.58
N ALA A 57 -1.01 9.05 7.08
CA ALA A 57 -0.32 8.29 6.04
C ALA A 57 -0.16 9.10 4.74
N PHE A 58 -1.19 9.83 4.30
CA PHE A 58 -1.10 10.75 3.15
C PHE A 58 -0.11 11.88 3.41
N ARG A 59 -0.19 12.54 4.56
CA ARG A 59 0.68 13.68 4.88
C ARG A 59 2.14 13.29 5.05
N GLU A 60 2.43 12.14 5.66
CA GLU A 60 3.79 11.58 5.70
C GLU A 60 4.27 11.20 4.28
N THR A 61 3.40 10.64 3.44
CA THR A 61 3.74 10.37 2.05
C THR A 61 4.09 11.66 1.30
N TRP A 62 3.30 12.71 1.43
CA TRP A 62 3.61 14.00 0.82
C TRP A 62 4.84 14.68 1.41
N LEU A 63 5.10 14.51 2.71
CA LEU A 63 6.31 15.04 3.35
C LEU A 63 7.58 14.48 2.72
N HIS A 64 7.56 13.20 2.35
CA HIS A 64 8.73 12.51 1.82
C HIS A 64 8.80 12.47 0.29
N CYS A 65 7.67 12.59 -0.39
CA CYS A 65 7.58 12.41 -1.85
C CYS A 65 7.03 13.63 -2.60
N GLY A 66 6.59 14.68 -1.89
CA GLY A 66 5.82 15.79 -2.47
C GLY A 66 4.35 15.44 -2.70
N MET A 67 3.52 16.45 -2.93
CA MET A 67 2.09 16.28 -3.23
C MET A 67 1.92 15.67 -4.62
N MET A 68 1.15 14.61 -4.70
CA MET A 68 0.82 13.88 -5.93
C MET A 68 -0.70 13.73 -6.01
N LYS A 69 -1.19 13.40 -7.21
CA LYS A 69 -2.57 12.93 -7.36
C LYS A 69 -2.84 11.82 -6.34
N SER A 70 -3.89 11.98 -5.57
CA SER A 70 -4.22 11.09 -4.46
C SER A 70 -5.68 10.66 -4.58
N VAL A 71 -5.94 9.37 -4.37
CA VAL A 71 -7.28 8.78 -4.47
C VAL A 71 -7.60 8.10 -3.14
N ILE A 72 -8.77 8.39 -2.59
CA ILE A 72 -9.32 7.67 -1.44
C ILE A 72 -10.57 6.95 -1.90
N VAL A 73 -10.52 5.61 -1.89
CA VAL A 73 -11.67 4.76 -2.21
C VAL A 73 -12.42 4.45 -0.92
N THR A 74 -13.72 4.71 -0.89
CA THR A 74 -14.53 4.53 0.32
C THR A 74 -15.94 4.01 -0.02
N ASP A 75 -16.54 3.26 0.90
CA ASP A 75 -17.96 2.88 0.82
C ASP A 75 -18.86 4.10 0.94
N ARG A 76 -18.48 5.07 1.76
CA ARG A 76 -19.15 6.36 1.96
C ARG A 76 -18.22 7.41 2.53
N PRO A 77 -18.31 8.68 2.10
CA PRO A 77 -17.51 9.75 2.65
C PRO A 77 -18.00 10.17 4.04
N THR A 78 -17.07 10.41 4.97
CA THR A 78 -17.34 11.08 6.25
C THR A 78 -17.12 12.59 6.11
N LYS A 79 -17.57 13.36 7.11
CA LYS A 79 -17.35 14.83 7.15
C LYS A 79 -15.86 15.17 7.18
N GLU A 80 -15.07 14.40 7.94
CA GLU A 80 -13.62 14.55 8.07
C GLU A 80 -12.93 14.33 6.74
N LEU A 81 -13.30 13.25 6.02
CA LEU A 81 -12.78 12.96 4.69
C LEU A 81 -13.11 14.06 3.67
N LEU A 82 -14.35 14.55 3.67
CA LEU A 82 -14.76 15.65 2.80
C LEU A 82 -13.98 16.95 3.11
N SER A 83 -13.81 17.27 4.39
CA SER A 83 -13.02 18.43 4.83
C SER A 83 -11.55 18.31 4.41
N PHE A 84 -10.99 17.11 4.51
CA PHE A 84 -9.62 16.84 4.06
C PHE A 84 -9.45 17.02 2.56
N ALA A 85 -10.34 16.46 1.75
CA ALA A 85 -10.30 16.63 0.29
C ALA A 85 -10.51 18.09 -0.13
N GLN A 86 -11.37 18.83 0.57
CA GLN A 86 -11.55 20.28 0.34
C GLN A 86 -10.26 21.07 0.65
N LYS A 87 -9.54 20.69 1.70
CA LYS A 87 -8.27 21.31 2.08
C LYS A 87 -7.12 20.96 1.14
N PHE A 88 -7.14 19.78 0.53
CA PHE A 88 -6.10 19.28 -0.35
C PHE A 88 -6.68 18.90 -1.73
N PRO A 89 -6.72 19.83 -2.70
CA PRO A 89 -7.35 19.60 -4.00
C PRO A 89 -6.73 18.48 -4.86
N CYS A 90 -5.54 17.98 -4.48
CA CYS A 90 -4.96 16.79 -5.10
C CYS A 90 -5.64 15.48 -4.70
N VAL A 91 -6.55 15.51 -3.71
CA VAL A 91 -7.28 14.34 -3.21
C VAL A 91 -8.62 14.21 -3.92
N GLU A 92 -8.81 13.10 -4.60
CA GLU A 92 -10.06 12.66 -5.21
C GLU A 92 -10.70 11.59 -4.31
N ILE A 93 -12.00 11.72 -4.04
CA ILE A 93 -12.78 10.70 -3.33
C ILE A 93 -13.55 9.88 -4.35
N GLN A 94 -13.34 8.58 -4.36
CA GLN A 94 -14.08 7.63 -5.19
C GLN A 94 -14.98 6.76 -4.31
N ILE A 95 -16.29 6.87 -4.52
CA ILE A 95 -17.27 6.11 -3.74
C ILE A 95 -17.46 4.75 -4.40
N GLU A 96 -17.27 3.68 -3.63
CA GLU A 96 -17.47 2.29 -4.03
C GLU A 96 -18.43 1.59 -3.06
N PRO A 97 -19.73 1.59 -3.36
CA PRO A 97 -20.75 1.04 -2.46
C PRO A 97 -20.65 -0.47 -2.23
N SER A 98 -19.91 -1.20 -3.08
CA SER A 98 -19.69 -2.64 -2.91
C SER A 98 -18.66 -2.98 -1.81
N LEU A 99 -17.93 -2.00 -1.32
CA LEU A 99 -17.03 -2.19 -0.20
C LEU A 99 -17.83 -2.43 1.09
N ILE A 100 -17.53 -3.54 1.77
CA ILE A 100 -18.10 -3.85 3.07
C ILE A 100 -17.06 -3.50 4.14
N PRO A 101 -17.39 -2.63 5.10
CA PRO A 101 -16.47 -2.23 6.17
C PRO A 101 -15.84 -3.42 6.88
N GLY A 102 -14.51 -3.38 7.07
CA GLY A 102 -13.76 -4.47 7.69
C GLY A 102 -13.63 -5.76 6.86
N ASN A 103 -14.23 -5.81 5.67
CA ASN A 103 -14.17 -6.99 4.80
C ASN A 103 -13.07 -6.84 3.73
N LEU A 104 -11.91 -7.44 4.01
CA LEU A 104 -10.76 -7.43 3.09
C LEU A 104 -11.04 -8.11 1.74
N TYR A 105 -12.02 -9.02 1.66
CA TYR A 105 -12.36 -9.66 0.40
C TYR A 105 -13.01 -8.70 -0.58
N THR A 106 -13.90 -7.80 -0.12
CA THR A 106 -14.50 -6.79 -0.99
C THR A 106 -13.48 -5.76 -1.46
N MET A 107 -12.52 -5.38 -0.61
CA MET A 107 -11.39 -4.56 -0.98
C MET A 107 -10.50 -5.27 -2.02
N SER A 108 -10.14 -6.53 -1.78
CA SER A 108 -9.33 -7.31 -2.72
C SER A 108 -10.01 -7.45 -4.09
N ALA A 109 -11.32 -7.70 -4.12
CA ALA A 109 -12.08 -7.78 -5.37
C ALA A 109 -12.08 -6.45 -6.14
N ASP A 110 -12.18 -5.31 -5.43
CA ASP A 110 -12.04 -3.99 -6.05
C ASP A 110 -10.62 -3.76 -6.59
N CYS A 111 -9.59 -4.11 -5.81
CA CYS A 111 -8.19 -4.02 -6.22
C CYS A 111 -7.91 -4.84 -7.49
N ASP A 112 -8.42 -6.05 -7.54
CA ASP A 112 -8.17 -6.97 -8.65
C ASP A 112 -8.93 -6.57 -9.91
N GLY A 113 -10.16 -6.10 -9.74
CA GLY A 113 -11.09 -5.82 -10.84
C GLY A 113 -11.13 -4.37 -11.31
N LYS A 114 -10.69 -3.40 -10.52
CA LYS A 114 -10.91 -1.97 -10.78
C LYS A 114 -9.69 -1.07 -10.59
N PHE A 115 -8.55 -1.57 -10.13
CA PHE A 115 -7.38 -0.69 -9.90
C PHE A 115 -6.98 0.11 -11.13
N ALA A 116 -7.03 -0.50 -12.31
CA ALA A 116 -6.69 0.20 -13.54
C ALA A 116 -7.61 1.39 -13.82
N ASP A 117 -8.86 1.35 -13.38
CA ASP A 117 -9.83 2.43 -13.58
C ASP A 117 -9.69 3.54 -12.53
N ARG A 118 -9.00 3.28 -11.41
CA ARG A 118 -8.84 4.20 -10.29
C ARG A 118 -7.85 5.33 -10.55
N PHE A 119 -6.95 5.18 -11.52
CA PHE A 119 -5.88 6.15 -11.80
C PHE A 119 -5.49 6.17 -13.29
N SER A 120 -4.87 7.28 -13.72
CA SER A 120 -4.43 7.50 -15.11
C SER A 120 -2.92 7.74 -15.25
N THR A 121 -2.18 7.74 -14.15
CA THR A 121 -0.73 7.92 -14.10
C THR A 121 0.01 6.62 -14.46
N ASP A 122 1.34 6.68 -14.65
CA ASP A 122 2.15 5.50 -14.97
C ASP A 122 2.22 4.49 -13.82
N TYR A 123 2.12 4.99 -12.59
CA TYR A 123 2.25 4.19 -11.36
C TYR A 123 1.16 4.50 -10.36
N LEU A 124 0.77 3.47 -9.64
CA LEU A 124 -0.06 3.52 -8.45
C LEU A 124 0.80 3.21 -7.22
N MET A 125 0.86 4.11 -6.24
CA MET A 125 1.40 3.83 -4.92
C MET A 125 0.24 3.55 -3.98
N VAL A 126 0.11 2.31 -3.52
CA VAL A 126 -0.85 1.93 -2.48
C VAL A 126 -0.23 2.24 -1.12
N ILE A 127 -1.00 2.94 -0.28
CA ILE A 127 -0.66 3.19 1.12
C ILE A 127 -1.78 2.69 2.01
N GLN A 128 -1.44 2.38 3.26
CA GLN A 128 -2.41 2.04 4.30
C GLN A 128 -2.15 2.90 5.54
N ASP A 129 -3.05 2.87 6.48
CA ASP A 129 -2.95 3.58 7.75
C ASP A 129 -1.75 3.11 8.61
N ASP A 130 -1.21 1.93 8.30
CA ASP A 130 -0.02 1.33 8.90
C ASP A 130 1.06 0.96 7.87
N GLY A 131 1.04 1.59 6.68
CA GLY A 131 2.02 1.36 5.61
C GLY A 131 2.22 2.58 4.72
N PHE A 132 3.36 3.29 4.88
CA PHE A 132 3.67 4.52 4.15
C PHE A 132 5.19 4.82 4.15
N PRO A 133 5.67 5.81 3.35
CA PRO A 133 7.08 6.19 3.33
C PRO A 133 7.58 6.76 4.67
N LEU A 134 8.84 6.52 4.97
CA LEU A 134 9.55 7.06 6.13
C LEU A 134 10.72 7.99 5.75
N ARG A 135 11.08 8.02 4.48
CA ARG A 135 12.15 8.88 3.93
C ARG A 135 11.87 9.22 2.47
N SER A 136 12.57 10.20 1.96
CA SER A 136 12.58 10.53 0.52
C SER A 136 13.31 9.47 -0.32
N GLY A 137 13.12 9.49 -1.64
CA GLY A 137 13.79 8.60 -2.58
C GLY A 137 12.84 7.69 -3.35
N LEU A 138 11.60 8.12 -3.60
CA LEU A 138 10.62 7.40 -4.43
C LEU A 138 11.17 7.08 -5.82
N GLU A 139 11.94 7.99 -6.41
CA GLU A 139 12.53 7.90 -7.74
C GLU A 139 13.47 6.69 -7.90
N GLU A 140 14.02 6.19 -6.79
CA GLU A 140 14.86 4.99 -6.79
C GLU A 140 14.10 3.75 -7.31
N PHE A 141 12.77 3.75 -7.23
CA PHE A 141 11.92 2.59 -7.48
C PHE A 141 11.07 2.71 -8.75
N LEU A 142 10.86 3.93 -9.26
CA LEU A 142 10.08 4.17 -10.48
C LEU A 142 10.84 3.70 -11.74
N GLY A 143 10.12 3.22 -12.74
CA GLY A 143 10.69 2.83 -14.04
C GLY A 143 11.40 1.47 -14.06
N LYS A 144 11.59 0.83 -12.93
CA LYS A 144 12.37 -0.42 -12.82
C LYS A 144 11.51 -1.66 -12.73
N TRP A 145 10.40 -1.58 -12.02
CA TRP A 145 9.55 -2.70 -11.64
C TRP A 145 8.10 -2.40 -11.97
N ASP A 146 7.35 -3.45 -12.29
CA ASP A 146 5.91 -3.36 -12.42
C ASP A 146 5.20 -3.56 -11.07
N PHE A 147 5.86 -4.30 -10.16
CA PHE A 147 5.42 -4.44 -8.78
C PHE A 147 6.62 -4.41 -7.85
N ILE A 148 6.53 -3.57 -6.82
CA ILE A 148 7.42 -3.58 -5.67
C ILE A 148 6.61 -3.34 -4.40
N GLY A 149 6.83 -4.17 -3.39
CA GLY A 149 6.25 -4.10 -2.05
C GLY A 149 7.15 -4.84 -1.06
N PRO A 150 6.90 -4.78 0.25
CA PRO A 150 7.69 -5.50 1.23
C PRO A 150 7.62 -7.00 0.94
N PRO A 151 8.76 -7.72 0.95
CA PRO A 151 8.78 -9.14 0.64
C PRO A 151 8.07 -9.94 1.73
N TYR A 152 7.21 -10.85 1.33
CA TYR A 152 6.46 -11.73 2.22
C TYR A 152 6.71 -13.19 1.87
N VAL A 153 7.08 -14.02 2.84
CA VAL A 153 7.22 -15.47 2.67
C VAL A 153 5.95 -16.15 3.16
N ARG A 154 5.07 -16.48 2.24
CA ARG A 154 3.78 -17.11 2.56
C ARG A 154 3.89 -18.55 3.04
N ASP A 155 4.91 -19.27 2.57
CA ASP A 155 5.02 -20.70 2.78
C ASP A 155 6.05 -21.05 3.85
N LYS A 156 5.55 -21.57 4.99
CA LYS A 156 6.40 -22.07 6.09
C LYS A 156 7.18 -23.35 5.72
N PHE A 157 6.78 -24.03 4.64
CA PHE A 157 7.37 -25.29 4.19
C PHE A 157 8.58 -25.13 3.26
N PHE A 158 8.69 -24.00 2.57
CA PHE A 158 9.87 -23.76 1.75
C PHE A 158 11.00 -23.18 2.59
N PRO A 159 12.16 -23.84 2.64
CA PRO A 159 13.34 -23.22 3.25
C PRO A 159 13.56 -21.84 2.62
N ARG A 160 13.69 -20.81 3.45
CA ARG A 160 13.92 -19.39 3.02
C ARG A 160 15.02 -19.27 1.97
N LEU A 161 16.01 -20.18 2.00
CA LEU A 161 17.09 -20.26 1.02
C LEU A 161 16.57 -20.60 -0.38
N ILE A 162 15.61 -21.54 -0.50
CA ILE A 162 15.02 -21.96 -1.78
C ILE A 162 14.12 -20.85 -2.34
N ALA A 163 13.29 -20.22 -1.50
CA ALA A 163 12.50 -19.06 -1.92
C ALA A 163 13.39 -17.93 -2.46
N ARG A 164 14.54 -17.72 -1.85
CA ARG A 164 15.56 -16.74 -2.24
C ARG A 164 16.23 -17.10 -3.60
N MET A 165 16.59 -18.37 -3.79
CA MET A 165 17.23 -18.85 -5.02
C MET A 165 16.30 -18.78 -6.24
N PHE A 166 15.02 -19.01 -6.05
CA PHE A 166 14.01 -19.05 -7.14
C PHE A 166 13.16 -17.79 -7.24
N ASN A 167 13.48 -16.74 -6.46
CA ASN A 167 12.72 -15.48 -6.43
C ASN A 167 11.20 -15.70 -6.17
N LEU A 168 10.88 -16.68 -5.34
CA LEU A 168 9.51 -17.10 -4.99
C LEU A 168 8.94 -16.22 -3.84
N TRP A 169 9.16 -14.91 -3.90
CA TRP A 169 8.64 -13.99 -2.93
C TRP A 169 7.28 -13.48 -3.37
N THR A 170 6.29 -13.62 -2.52
CA THR A 170 5.07 -12.84 -2.61
C THR A 170 5.37 -11.47 -2.01
N ALA A 171 5.05 -10.40 -2.69
CA ALA A 171 5.18 -9.08 -2.12
C ALA A 171 3.85 -8.68 -1.46
N ASN A 172 3.91 -8.07 -0.27
CA ASN A 172 2.74 -7.53 0.40
C ASN A 172 2.22 -6.29 -0.34
N GLY A 173 0.91 -6.19 -0.52
CA GLY A 173 0.25 -5.13 -1.27
C GLY A 173 -0.04 -3.85 -0.47
N GLY A 174 -0.04 -3.92 0.86
CA GLY A 174 -0.50 -2.83 1.75
C GLY A 174 0.35 -1.57 1.70
N PHE A 175 1.64 -1.69 1.36
CA PHE A 175 2.48 -0.59 0.91
C PHE A 175 3.26 -1.04 -0.32
N SER A 176 2.84 -0.58 -1.50
CA SER A 176 3.41 -1.08 -2.76
C SER A 176 3.33 -0.03 -3.88
N ILE A 177 4.19 -0.21 -4.90
CA ILE A 177 4.07 0.50 -6.17
C ILE A 177 3.73 -0.52 -7.25
N ARG A 178 2.77 -0.16 -8.11
CA ARG A 178 2.30 -0.98 -9.24
C ARG A 178 2.29 -0.13 -10.51
N SER A 179 2.78 -0.67 -11.63
CA SER A 179 2.67 0.03 -12.91
C SER A 179 1.24 -0.01 -13.46
N LYS A 180 0.86 1.02 -14.21
CA LYS A 180 -0.44 1.09 -14.89
C LYS A 180 -0.66 -0.15 -15.76
N ARG A 181 0.33 -0.52 -16.58
CA ARG A 181 0.23 -1.68 -17.46
C ARG A 181 0.01 -3.00 -16.71
N MET A 182 0.56 -3.12 -15.49
CA MET A 182 0.32 -4.30 -14.65
C MET A 182 -1.12 -4.34 -14.16
N CYS A 183 -1.65 -3.21 -13.71
CA CYS A 183 -3.05 -3.09 -13.27
C CYS A 183 -4.01 -3.33 -14.44
N ASP A 184 -3.74 -2.79 -15.63
CA ASP A 184 -4.53 -3.00 -16.84
C ASP A 184 -4.59 -4.49 -17.23
N MET A 185 -3.44 -5.17 -17.18
CA MET A 185 -3.37 -6.60 -17.51
C MET A 185 -4.05 -7.46 -16.44
N ALA A 186 -3.90 -7.12 -15.16
CA ALA A 186 -4.56 -7.80 -14.07
C ALA A 186 -6.08 -7.69 -14.19
N GLN A 187 -6.60 -6.48 -14.44
CA GLN A 187 -8.02 -6.25 -14.64
C GLN A 187 -8.58 -7.01 -15.86
N LYS A 188 -7.82 -7.06 -16.97
CA LYS A 188 -8.19 -7.85 -18.15
C LYS A 188 -8.39 -9.32 -17.80
N TYR A 189 -7.48 -9.89 -17.01
CA TYR A 189 -7.53 -11.32 -16.65
C TYR A 189 -8.41 -11.62 -15.44
N TRP A 190 -8.80 -10.62 -14.65
CA TRP A 190 -9.63 -10.79 -13.47
C TRP A 190 -10.92 -11.57 -13.75
N ARG A 191 -11.66 -11.16 -14.77
CA ARG A 191 -12.92 -11.81 -15.13
C ARG A 191 -12.71 -13.27 -15.54
N GLU A 192 -11.67 -13.56 -16.30
CA GLU A 192 -11.34 -14.93 -16.74
C GLU A 192 -11.01 -15.81 -15.53
N ILE A 193 -10.18 -15.35 -14.60
CA ILE A 193 -9.79 -16.09 -13.40
C ILE A 193 -10.98 -16.25 -12.46
N TYR A 194 -11.75 -15.20 -12.26
CA TYR A 194 -12.91 -15.20 -11.37
C TYR A 194 -13.95 -16.24 -11.76
N HIS A 195 -14.28 -16.33 -13.05
CA HIS A 195 -15.25 -17.32 -13.54
C HIS A 195 -14.72 -18.76 -13.47
N ALA A 196 -13.42 -18.94 -13.71
CA ALA A 196 -12.79 -20.25 -13.69
C ALA A 196 -12.47 -20.76 -12.26
N TYR A 197 -12.24 -19.85 -11.33
CA TYR A 197 -11.74 -20.17 -9.98
C TYR A 197 -12.34 -19.19 -8.95
N PRO A 198 -13.61 -19.38 -8.55
CA PRO A 198 -14.27 -18.49 -7.60
C PRO A 198 -13.57 -18.41 -6.23
N ASP A 199 -12.82 -19.45 -5.86
CA ASP A 199 -12.04 -19.47 -4.60
C ASP A 199 -10.78 -18.60 -4.63
N CYS A 200 -10.40 -18.00 -5.77
CA CYS A 200 -9.23 -17.12 -5.83
C CYS A 200 -9.40 -15.85 -4.99
N HIS A 201 -10.63 -15.49 -4.62
CA HIS A 201 -10.93 -14.43 -3.65
C HIS A 201 -10.37 -14.66 -2.25
N ALA A 202 -10.08 -15.91 -1.90
CA ALA A 202 -9.55 -16.23 -0.57
C ALA A 202 -8.09 -15.81 -0.36
N VAL A 203 -7.41 -15.32 -1.39
CA VAL A 203 -5.95 -15.14 -1.35
C VAL A 203 -5.47 -13.70 -1.16
N GLY A 204 -6.32 -12.70 -1.18
CA GLY A 204 -5.92 -11.29 -1.11
C GLY A 204 -5.33 -10.77 -2.43
N GLU A 205 -5.35 -9.46 -2.63
CA GLU A 205 -4.94 -8.84 -3.90
C GLU A 205 -3.45 -9.01 -4.19
N ASP A 206 -2.60 -9.01 -3.17
CA ASP A 206 -1.16 -9.21 -3.32
C ASP A 206 -0.84 -10.59 -3.90
N ALA A 207 -1.49 -11.63 -3.43
CA ALA A 207 -1.34 -12.97 -3.98
C ALA A 207 -1.94 -13.09 -5.39
N TYR A 208 -2.99 -12.34 -5.72
CA TYR A 208 -3.51 -12.28 -7.08
C TYR A 208 -2.44 -11.77 -8.04
N TYR A 209 -1.86 -10.60 -7.78
CA TYR A 209 -0.85 -9.97 -8.64
C TYR A 209 0.47 -10.73 -8.69
N THR A 210 0.95 -11.24 -7.56
CA THR A 210 2.31 -11.77 -7.44
C THR A 210 2.40 -13.28 -7.55
N GLU A 211 1.29 -14.01 -7.45
CA GLU A 211 1.27 -15.47 -7.50
C GLU A 211 0.29 -15.98 -8.55
N THR A 212 -1.00 -15.65 -8.45
CA THR A 212 -2.03 -16.23 -9.31
C THR A 212 -1.81 -15.88 -10.77
N LEU A 213 -1.62 -14.60 -11.09
CA LEU A 213 -1.36 -14.14 -12.46
C LEU A 213 -0.05 -14.69 -13.01
N LEU A 214 1.03 -14.71 -12.23
CA LEU A 214 2.31 -15.27 -12.66
C LEU A 214 2.24 -16.79 -12.97
N ARG A 215 1.43 -17.54 -12.25
CA ARG A 215 1.25 -18.98 -12.48
C ARG A 215 0.35 -19.28 -13.67
N ARG A 216 -0.74 -18.53 -13.83
CA ARG A 216 -1.80 -18.86 -14.78
C ARG A 216 -1.67 -18.18 -16.13
N HIS A 217 -1.08 -16.99 -16.21
CA HIS A 217 -0.97 -16.22 -17.44
C HIS A 217 0.48 -16.12 -17.92
N ARG A 218 0.78 -16.84 -19.02
CA ARG A 218 2.14 -16.86 -19.61
C ARG A 218 2.60 -15.49 -20.09
N GLU A 219 1.69 -14.69 -20.67
CA GLU A 219 1.99 -13.35 -21.13
C GLU A 219 2.37 -12.44 -19.93
N TYR A 220 1.55 -12.42 -18.87
CA TYR A 220 1.83 -11.68 -17.65
C TYR A 220 3.21 -12.03 -17.06
N ARG A 221 3.49 -13.34 -16.91
CA ARG A 221 4.78 -13.80 -16.40
C ARG A 221 5.99 -13.40 -17.25
N ARG A 222 5.81 -13.24 -18.56
CA ARG A 222 6.89 -12.86 -19.49
C ARG A 222 7.13 -11.37 -19.54
N THR A 223 6.12 -10.57 -19.30
CA THR A 223 6.14 -9.13 -19.50
C THR A 223 6.25 -8.33 -18.21
N MET A 224 5.73 -8.85 -17.09
CA MET A 224 5.75 -8.14 -15.81
C MET A 224 7.07 -8.34 -15.06
N LYS A 225 7.64 -7.24 -14.59
CA LYS A 225 8.90 -7.22 -13.83
C LYS A 225 8.60 -7.07 -12.35
N MET A 226 8.69 -8.15 -11.62
CA MET A 226 8.58 -8.15 -10.15
C MET A 226 9.92 -7.76 -9.54
N ALA A 227 9.90 -6.97 -8.46
CA ALA A 227 11.10 -6.62 -7.74
C ALA A 227 11.77 -7.86 -7.14
N ASP A 228 13.10 -7.89 -7.18
CA ASP A 228 13.87 -8.87 -6.43
C ASP A 228 13.81 -8.57 -4.92
N CYS A 229 14.07 -9.59 -4.11
CA CYS A 229 14.00 -9.48 -2.65
C CYS A 229 14.89 -8.36 -2.08
N ARG A 230 16.06 -8.11 -2.65
CA ARG A 230 16.98 -7.06 -2.17
C ARG A 230 16.40 -5.66 -2.43
N SER A 231 15.83 -5.45 -3.61
CA SER A 231 15.14 -4.20 -3.96
C SER A 231 13.87 -4.02 -3.12
N ALA A 232 13.11 -5.08 -2.92
CA ALA A 232 11.90 -5.08 -2.10
C ALA A 232 12.17 -4.68 -0.64
N ILE A 233 13.23 -5.21 -0.01
CA ILE A 233 13.65 -4.83 1.37
C ILE A 233 14.11 -3.37 1.45
N ARG A 234 14.76 -2.84 0.41
CA ARG A 234 15.14 -1.43 0.36
C ARG A 234 13.93 -0.51 0.18
N PHE A 235 12.91 -0.99 -0.53
CA PHE A 235 11.66 -0.27 -0.71
C PHE A 235 10.87 -0.25 0.60
N ALA A 236 10.51 -1.42 1.13
CA ALA A 236 9.76 -1.49 2.37
C ALA A 236 10.08 -2.76 3.16
N TYR A 237 9.93 -2.66 4.45
CA TYR A 237 10.09 -3.78 5.37
C TYR A 237 8.77 -4.17 6.01
N ASP A 238 8.56 -5.46 6.17
CA ASP A 238 7.50 -6.04 6.96
C ASP A 238 8.15 -7.01 7.97
N CYS A 239 7.89 -6.87 9.26
CA CYS A 239 8.53 -7.62 10.34
C CYS A 239 8.31 -9.14 10.30
N VAL A 240 7.38 -9.61 9.45
CA VAL A 240 7.16 -11.05 9.21
C VAL A 240 8.37 -11.68 8.50
N VAL A 241 9.22 -10.86 7.88
CA VAL A 241 10.42 -11.31 7.19
C VAL A 241 11.64 -11.10 8.09
N GLU A 242 12.16 -12.15 8.72
CA GLU A 242 13.40 -12.10 9.50
C GLU A 242 14.62 -11.92 8.58
N GLN A 243 14.80 -10.74 8.03
CA GLN A 243 15.99 -10.38 7.28
C GLN A 243 16.73 -9.23 7.98
N PRO A 244 18.06 -9.25 7.99
CA PRO A 244 18.81 -8.16 8.58
C PRO A 244 18.63 -6.89 7.76
N VAL A 245 17.97 -5.89 8.33
CA VAL A 245 17.86 -4.55 7.77
C VAL A 245 19.04 -3.73 8.28
N LYS A 246 19.88 -3.22 7.37
CA LYS A 246 21.08 -2.46 7.71
C LYS A 246 20.88 -0.95 7.77
N SER A 247 19.82 -0.45 7.16
CA SER A 247 19.46 0.97 7.10
C SER A 247 17.94 1.10 7.00
N LEU A 248 17.43 2.30 7.33
CA LEU A 248 16.01 2.61 7.20
C LEU A 248 15.57 2.42 5.73
N PRO A 249 14.59 1.55 5.43
CA PRO A 249 14.04 1.41 4.09
C PRO A 249 13.28 2.67 3.68
N PHE A 250 12.82 2.73 2.42
CA PHE A 250 11.99 3.84 1.96
C PHE A 250 10.68 3.93 2.76
N GLY A 251 10.06 2.80 3.09
CA GLY A 251 8.85 2.77 3.91
C GLY A 251 8.70 1.47 4.70
N PHE A 252 7.55 1.28 5.25
CA PHE A 252 7.21 0.09 6.05
C PHE A 252 5.76 -0.35 5.81
N HIS A 253 5.46 -1.54 6.28
CA HIS A 253 4.09 -2.04 6.42
C HIS A 253 3.95 -2.72 7.77
N ARG A 254 2.80 -2.53 8.42
CA ARG A 254 2.38 -3.00 9.75
C ARG A 254 2.97 -2.22 10.93
N ALA A 255 2.13 -2.02 11.93
CA ALA A 255 2.48 -1.32 13.16
C ALA A 255 3.65 -1.96 13.93
N GLU A 256 3.80 -3.30 13.88
CA GLU A 256 4.90 -4.03 14.50
C GLU A 256 6.25 -3.66 13.88
N THR A 257 6.27 -3.41 12.57
CA THR A 257 7.48 -2.96 11.86
C THR A 257 7.86 -1.53 12.29
N PHE A 258 6.87 -0.66 12.47
CA PHE A 258 7.10 0.67 13.01
C PHE A 258 7.77 0.61 14.39
N VAL A 259 7.25 -0.22 15.30
CA VAL A 259 7.83 -0.42 16.65
C VAL A 259 9.25 -0.98 16.56
N PHE A 260 9.50 -1.91 15.64
CA PHE A 260 10.85 -2.43 15.41
C PHE A 260 11.86 -1.32 15.02
N PHE A 261 11.47 -0.37 14.17
CA PHE A 261 12.33 0.74 13.78
C PHE A 261 12.49 1.78 14.89
N ALA A 262 11.43 2.06 15.64
CA ALA A 262 11.46 2.95 16.78
C ALA A 262 12.42 2.44 17.89
N ASN A 263 12.35 1.14 18.20
CA ASN A 263 13.25 0.50 19.19
C ASN A 263 14.73 0.50 18.75
N ARG A 264 15.03 0.70 17.47
CA ARG A 264 16.38 0.88 16.92
C ARG A 264 16.83 2.34 16.85
N GLY A 265 15.98 3.27 17.27
CA GLY A 265 16.25 4.70 17.17
C GLY A 265 16.25 5.26 15.75
N TRP A 266 15.67 4.52 14.79
CA TRP A 266 15.57 4.96 13.40
C TRP A 266 14.37 5.87 13.16
N ILE A 267 13.37 5.81 14.02
CA ILE A 267 12.21 6.70 14.06
C ILE A 267 12.17 7.34 15.44
N GLN A 268 12.07 8.66 15.49
CA GLN A 268 11.84 9.40 16.74
C GLN A 268 10.34 9.32 17.09
N ILE A 269 10.07 8.93 18.34
CA ILE A 269 8.70 8.76 18.86
C ILE A 269 8.36 9.98 19.73
#